data_c4563e44e9730301cc016eba8bc44636
#
_entry.id   c4563e44e9730301cc016eba8bc44636
#
_cell.length_a   1.000
_cell.length_b   1.000
_cell.length_c   1.000
_cell.angle_alpha   90.00
_cell.angle_beta   90.00
_cell.angle_gamma   90.00
#
_symmetry.space_group_name_H-M   'P 1'
#
loop_
_entity.id
_entity.type
_entity.pdbx_description
1 polymer ?
#
loop_
_entity_poly.entity_id
_entity_poly.type
_entity_poly.pdbx_seq_one_letter_code
_entity_poly.pdbx_strand_id
1 'polypeptide(L)'
;MPKHTRQPHARTIGGRTIAGLLCLILGALCGTTPFLLMVIQSNTTAADTSTHERKTSQAASEQKQRLHETFERALDYNTRLASEQQQVIGEAHDPWDDTDGGESLADLDTTYQSQLDFPKDGIMATIRYPRLGIDLPIRHGTSDSVLSAGAGHLYGTSLPVGGENTHAVISAHTGLADQLMFDKLRGFGSQAKKGDIFYISVAGRTLAYKVTDINIVTPDDFSKLTIRPGRDLVTLLTCTPYGVNDHRLLVTGQRAEMPQQAPEPKDAPKDHTNQLFILYAVGFWTVIGLVVLVQLGVIRPGRHRPAAEGGGGRHIRSTPAPRPKPARRPGSGPDAARAGRKRHSNTRKGNQ
;
A
#
# COMPACT_ATOMS: atom_id res chain seq x y z
N MET A 1 -17.79 -34.57 62.61
CA MET A 1 -18.05 -34.70 61.16
C MET A 1 -16.94 -33.96 60.46
N PRO A 2 -16.04 -34.59 59.68
CA PRO A 2 -14.95 -33.91 58.95
C PRO A 2 -15.49 -33.26 57.69
N LYS A 3 -15.22 -31.99 57.54
CA LYS A 3 -15.50 -31.23 56.32
C LYS A 3 -14.53 -31.67 55.21
N HIS A 4 -15.03 -32.38 54.19
CA HIS A 4 -14.30 -32.67 52.96
C HIS A 4 -14.05 -31.36 52.22
N THR A 5 -12.87 -30.80 52.31
CA THR A 5 -12.35 -29.76 51.40
C THR A 5 -12.09 -30.41 50.05
N ARG A 6 -12.93 -30.13 49.06
CA ARG A 6 -12.67 -30.49 47.65
C ARG A 6 -11.43 -29.72 47.18
N GLN A 7 -10.32 -30.42 46.94
CA GLN A 7 -9.18 -29.87 46.24
C GLN A 7 -9.58 -29.52 44.79
N PRO A 8 -9.16 -28.36 44.29
CA PRO A 8 -9.41 -28.02 42.88
C PRO A 8 -8.58 -28.95 42.01
N HIS A 9 -9.23 -29.77 41.17
CA HIS A 9 -8.56 -30.53 40.12
C HIS A 9 -7.90 -29.57 39.13
N ALA A 10 -6.59 -29.57 39.11
CA ALA A 10 -5.83 -28.90 38.04
C ALA A 10 -6.21 -29.55 36.71
N ARG A 11 -6.81 -28.77 35.80
CA ARG A 11 -7.14 -29.22 34.46
C ARG A 11 -5.82 -29.34 33.65
N THR A 12 -5.40 -30.55 33.38
CA THR A 12 -4.31 -30.80 32.43
C THR A 12 -4.76 -30.41 31.01
N ILE A 13 -4.10 -29.44 30.41
CA ILE A 13 -4.36 -29.02 29.04
C ILE A 13 -3.88 -30.14 28.12
N GLY A 14 -4.77 -30.73 27.31
CA GLY A 14 -4.45 -31.81 26.40
C GLY A 14 -3.50 -31.35 25.29
N GLY A 15 -2.56 -32.22 24.86
CA GLY A 15 -1.59 -31.89 23.79
C GLY A 15 -2.24 -31.37 22.49
N ARG A 16 -3.45 -31.83 22.17
CA ARG A 16 -4.22 -31.33 21.01
C ARG A 16 -4.62 -29.85 21.14
N THR A 17 -4.96 -29.40 22.35
CA THR A 17 -5.30 -27.98 22.61
C THR A 17 -4.06 -27.12 22.49
N ILE A 18 -2.90 -27.58 23.00
CA ILE A 18 -1.62 -26.86 22.87
C ILE A 18 -1.23 -26.74 21.39
N ALA A 19 -1.29 -27.82 20.62
CA ALA A 19 -1.00 -27.80 19.19
C ALA A 19 -1.92 -26.84 18.43
N GLY A 20 -3.23 -26.86 18.71
CA GLY A 20 -4.19 -25.93 18.10
C GLY A 20 -3.91 -24.46 18.42
N LEU A 21 -3.54 -24.16 19.68
CA LEU A 21 -3.14 -22.80 20.08
C LEU A 21 -1.85 -22.33 19.40
N LEU A 22 -0.86 -23.22 19.28
CA LEU A 22 0.39 -22.91 18.57
C LEU A 22 0.13 -22.63 17.08
N CYS A 23 -0.68 -23.44 16.41
CA CYS A 23 -1.08 -23.21 15.03
C CYS A 23 -1.82 -21.87 14.85
N LEU A 24 -2.71 -21.53 15.77
CA LEU A 24 -3.46 -20.28 15.74
C LEU A 24 -2.53 -19.07 15.91
N ILE A 25 -1.59 -19.11 16.86
CA ILE A 25 -0.61 -18.05 17.08
C ILE A 25 0.32 -17.91 15.88
N LEU A 26 0.82 -19.04 15.36
CA LEU A 26 1.70 -19.02 14.18
C LEU A 26 1.01 -18.47 12.94
N GLY A 27 -0.23 -18.89 12.69
CA GLY A 27 -1.05 -18.35 11.60
C GLY A 27 -1.32 -16.86 11.74
N ALA A 28 -1.58 -16.40 12.96
CA ALA A 28 -1.76 -14.98 13.26
C ALA A 28 -0.47 -14.17 13.06
N LEU A 29 0.68 -14.69 13.46
CA LEU A 29 1.98 -14.08 13.21
C LEU A 29 2.25 -13.98 11.71
N CYS A 30 2.10 -15.06 10.96
CA CYS A 30 2.27 -15.04 9.49
C CYS A 30 1.35 -14.03 8.82
N GLY A 31 0.10 -13.90 9.26
CA GLY A 31 -0.87 -12.96 8.67
C GLY A 31 -0.62 -11.50 9.03
N THR A 32 0.00 -11.20 10.18
CA THR A 32 0.23 -9.81 10.62
C THR A 32 1.63 -9.28 10.30
N THR A 33 2.61 -10.16 10.08
CA THR A 33 4.01 -9.77 9.81
C THR A 33 4.15 -8.85 8.59
N PRO A 34 3.54 -9.10 7.42
CA PRO A 34 3.66 -8.21 6.26
C PRO A 34 3.20 -6.78 6.56
N PHE A 35 2.09 -6.63 7.29
CA PHE A 35 1.57 -5.32 7.67
C PHE A 35 2.48 -4.57 8.64
N LEU A 36 3.12 -5.30 9.56
CA LEU A 36 4.09 -4.71 10.49
C LEU A 36 5.33 -4.22 9.74
N LEU A 37 5.86 -5.01 8.82
CA LEU A 37 7.00 -4.63 7.98
C LEU A 37 6.69 -3.38 7.16
N MET A 38 5.49 -3.30 6.56
CA MET A 38 5.04 -2.13 5.81
C MET A 38 5.04 -0.85 6.67
N VAL A 39 4.53 -0.92 7.91
CA VAL A 39 4.52 0.24 8.82
C VAL A 39 5.95 0.64 9.21
N ILE A 40 6.83 -0.32 9.48
CA ILE A 40 8.24 -0.06 9.81
C ILE A 40 8.93 0.62 8.63
N GLN A 41 8.80 0.08 7.43
CA GLN A 41 9.43 0.61 6.21
C GLN A 41 8.95 2.05 5.91
N SER A 42 7.65 2.30 5.98
CA SER A 42 7.08 3.65 5.78
C SER A 42 7.66 4.66 6.79
N ASN A 43 7.87 4.26 8.04
CA ASN A 43 8.44 5.12 9.05
C ASN A 43 9.95 5.36 8.82
N THR A 44 10.70 4.37 8.35
CA THR A 44 12.14 4.51 8.06
C THR A 44 12.39 5.43 6.88
N THR A 45 11.66 5.27 5.78
CA THR A 45 11.79 6.14 4.61
C THR A 45 11.41 7.59 4.91
N ALA A 46 10.35 7.83 5.68
CA ALA A 46 9.97 9.17 6.13
C ALA A 46 11.03 9.80 7.07
N ALA A 47 11.68 9.01 7.92
CA ALA A 47 12.75 9.46 8.79
C ALA A 47 14.00 9.85 7.97
N ASP A 48 14.37 9.07 6.97
CA ASP A 48 15.48 9.36 6.05
C ASP A 48 15.22 10.67 5.30
N THR A 49 14.02 10.83 4.71
CA THR A 49 13.60 12.04 4.03
C THR A 49 13.70 13.27 4.92
N SER A 50 13.13 13.20 6.13
CA SER A 50 13.14 14.32 7.07
C SER A 50 14.54 14.69 7.56
N THR A 51 15.41 13.67 7.70
CA THR A 51 16.81 13.89 8.13
C THR A 51 17.62 14.55 7.02
N HIS A 52 17.47 14.08 5.77
CA HIS A 52 18.11 14.70 4.61
C HIS A 52 17.66 16.16 4.42
N GLU A 53 16.37 16.43 4.43
CA GLU A 53 15.82 17.79 4.30
C GLU A 53 16.31 18.70 5.43
N ARG A 54 16.39 18.22 6.66
CA ARG A 54 16.94 18.99 7.77
C ARG A 54 18.40 19.33 7.57
N LYS A 55 19.23 18.37 7.13
CA LYS A 55 20.66 18.59 6.84
C LYS A 55 20.84 19.65 5.75
N THR A 56 20.01 19.60 4.69
CA THR A 56 20.12 20.53 3.55
C THR A 56 19.52 21.90 3.86
N SER A 57 18.42 22.00 4.60
CA SER A 57 17.75 23.28 4.91
C SER A 57 18.44 24.06 6.03
N GLN A 58 19.04 23.37 7.02
CA GLN A 58 19.75 23.95 8.16
C GLN A 58 21.25 24.07 7.94
N ALA A 59 21.71 23.88 6.71
CA ALA A 59 23.11 23.91 6.37
C ALA A 59 23.79 25.24 6.75
N ALA A 60 25.00 25.16 7.29
CA ALA A 60 25.87 26.33 7.54
C ALA A 60 26.24 27.00 6.21
N SER A 61 26.79 28.24 6.27
CA SER A 61 27.07 29.05 5.08
C SER A 61 27.95 28.33 4.03
N GLU A 62 29.00 27.62 4.47
CA GLU A 62 29.86 26.84 3.59
C GLU A 62 29.13 25.66 2.94
N GLN A 63 28.24 24.99 3.69
CA GLN A 63 27.42 23.91 3.16
C GLN A 63 26.37 24.43 2.17
N LYS A 64 25.82 25.64 2.39
CA LYS A 64 24.90 26.28 1.42
C LYS A 64 25.59 26.57 0.10
N GLN A 65 26.84 26.99 0.13
CA GLN A 65 27.62 27.19 -1.09
C GLN A 65 27.82 25.85 -1.83
N ARG A 66 28.21 24.79 -1.14
CA ARG A 66 28.34 23.44 -1.72
C ARG A 66 27.02 22.92 -2.30
N LEU A 67 25.89 23.14 -1.62
CA LEU A 67 24.56 22.79 -2.16
C LEU A 67 24.26 23.57 -3.43
N HIS A 68 24.59 24.85 -3.48
CA HIS A 68 24.44 25.68 -4.68
C HIS A 68 25.31 25.16 -5.83
N GLU A 69 26.59 24.91 -5.61
CA GLU A 69 27.52 24.36 -6.61
C GLU A 69 27.05 22.98 -7.10
N THR A 70 26.52 22.14 -6.22
CA THR A 70 25.96 20.84 -6.56
C THR A 70 24.72 20.98 -7.45
N PHE A 71 23.88 21.94 -7.15
CA PHE A 71 22.70 22.25 -7.98
C PHE A 71 23.07 22.76 -9.36
N GLU A 72 24.03 23.69 -9.46
CA GLU A 72 24.49 24.23 -10.74
C GLU A 72 25.15 23.16 -11.62
N ARG A 73 25.98 22.27 -11.04
CA ARG A 73 26.53 21.13 -11.78
C ARG A 73 25.44 20.19 -12.33
N ALA A 74 24.36 20.00 -11.58
CA ALA A 74 23.23 19.20 -12.05
C ALA A 74 22.45 19.89 -13.19
N LEU A 75 22.34 21.23 -13.18
CA LEU A 75 21.80 21.99 -14.30
C LEU A 75 22.67 21.87 -15.56
N ASP A 76 23.99 21.96 -15.40
CA ASP A 76 24.94 21.75 -16.50
C ASP A 76 24.87 20.34 -17.08
N TYR A 77 24.71 19.33 -16.20
CA TYR A 77 24.48 17.95 -16.63
C TYR A 77 23.21 17.84 -17.47
N ASN A 78 22.10 18.40 -17.02
CA ASN A 78 20.83 18.39 -17.75
C ASN A 78 20.93 19.13 -19.10
N THR A 79 21.66 20.23 -19.16
CA THR A 79 21.88 20.98 -20.41
C THR A 79 22.64 20.14 -21.42
N ARG A 80 23.68 19.42 -21.00
CA ARG A 80 24.41 18.50 -21.86
C ARG A 80 23.54 17.35 -22.33
N LEU A 81 22.82 16.70 -21.43
CA LEU A 81 21.90 15.60 -21.73
C LEU A 81 20.85 16.02 -22.78
N ALA A 82 20.28 17.21 -22.65
CA ALA A 82 19.32 17.74 -23.61
C ALA A 82 19.95 18.01 -24.99
N SER A 83 21.20 18.49 -25.04
CA SER A 83 21.91 18.76 -26.27
C SER A 83 22.35 17.50 -27.02
N GLU A 84 22.61 16.41 -26.30
CA GLU A 84 23.02 15.09 -26.81
C GLU A 84 21.83 14.22 -27.24
N GLN A 85 20.61 14.74 -27.21
CA GLN A 85 19.36 14.09 -27.60
C GLN A 85 18.99 12.82 -26.75
N GLN A 86 19.41 12.76 -25.49
CA GLN A 86 19.00 11.71 -24.56
C GLN A 86 19.10 10.30 -25.20
N GLN A 87 20.30 9.87 -25.56
CA GLN A 87 20.55 8.66 -26.36
C GLN A 87 20.19 7.35 -25.62
N VAL A 88 20.21 7.35 -24.29
CA VAL A 88 19.90 6.20 -23.45
C VAL A 88 18.86 6.62 -22.42
N ILE A 89 17.74 5.94 -22.38
CA ILE A 89 16.79 6.00 -21.28
C ILE A 89 16.80 4.64 -20.59
N GLY A 90 17.35 4.65 -19.46
CA GLY A 90 17.34 3.80 -18.33
C GLY A 90 17.18 2.30 -18.40
N GLU A 91 17.52 1.73 -17.30
CA GLU A 91 17.15 0.38 -16.92
C GLU A 91 15.82 0.50 -16.17
N ALA A 92 14.69 0.41 -16.89
CA ALA A 92 13.43 0.08 -16.24
C ALA A 92 13.47 -1.41 -15.93
N HIS A 93 14.20 -1.77 -14.87
CA HIS A 93 14.33 -3.16 -14.46
C HIS A 93 12.95 -3.72 -14.12
N ASP A 94 12.64 -4.88 -14.68
CA ASP A 94 11.48 -5.67 -14.25
C ASP A 94 11.89 -6.41 -12.96
N PRO A 95 11.28 -6.13 -11.81
CA PRO A 95 11.64 -6.79 -10.54
C PRO A 95 11.45 -8.32 -10.57
N TRP A 96 10.90 -8.87 -11.64
CA TRP A 96 10.69 -10.31 -11.84
C TRP A 96 11.62 -10.92 -12.91
N ASP A 97 12.47 -10.11 -13.54
CA ASP A 97 13.43 -10.59 -14.55
C ASP A 97 14.81 -10.79 -13.90
N ASP A 98 15.02 -11.99 -13.37
CA ASP A 98 16.29 -12.44 -12.76
C ASP A 98 17.45 -12.57 -13.78
N THR A 99 17.28 -12.16 -15.04
CA THR A 99 18.25 -12.43 -16.09
C THR A 99 19.41 -11.44 -16.15
N ASP A 100 19.33 -10.28 -15.48
CA ASP A 100 20.37 -9.26 -15.51
C ASP A 100 21.14 -9.14 -14.17
N GLY A 101 21.97 -10.14 -13.86
CA GLY A 101 23.01 -10.04 -12.84
C GLY A 101 24.20 -9.16 -13.25
N GLY A 102 24.04 -8.24 -14.23
CA GLY A 102 25.04 -7.29 -14.68
C GLY A 102 25.06 -6.02 -13.83
N GLU A 103 26.24 -5.37 -13.74
CA GLU A 103 26.35 -4.02 -13.17
C GLU A 103 25.48 -3.06 -13.98
N SER A 104 24.60 -2.30 -13.29
CA SER A 104 23.73 -1.30 -13.87
C SER A 104 24.54 -0.20 -14.56
N LEU A 105 24.11 0.28 -15.75
CA LEU A 105 24.73 1.45 -16.40
C LEU A 105 24.76 2.66 -15.44
N ALA A 106 23.75 2.79 -14.61
CA ALA A 106 23.71 3.81 -13.58
C ALA A 106 24.85 3.68 -12.57
N ASP A 107 25.23 2.47 -12.18
CA ASP A 107 26.31 2.22 -11.22
C ASP A 107 27.70 2.41 -11.84
N LEU A 108 27.83 2.17 -13.14
CA LEU A 108 29.07 2.35 -13.89
C LEU A 108 29.37 3.80 -14.23
N ASP A 109 28.35 4.67 -14.37
CA ASP A 109 28.55 6.08 -14.70
C ASP A 109 28.92 6.90 -13.44
N THR A 110 30.21 7.03 -13.19
CA THR A 110 30.74 7.82 -12.07
C THR A 110 30.39 9.32 -12.18
N THR A 111 30.18 9.85 -13.41
CA THR A 111 29.76 11.23 -13.61
C THR A 111 28.33 11.42 -13.10
N TYR A 112 27.44 10.52 -13.44
CA TYR A 112 26.08 10.50 -12.96
C TYR A 112 26.02 10.30 -11.42
N GLN A 113 26.74 9.31 -10.89
CA GLN A 113 26.77 9.00 -9.46
C GLN A 113 27.31 10.16 -8.60
N SER A 114 28.17 11.02 -9.18
CA SER A 114 28.69 12.19 -8.49
C SER A 114 27.72 13.39 -8.46
N GLN A 115 26.63 13.35 -9.23
CA GLN A 115 25.65 14.43 -9.23
C GLN A 115 24.79 14.36 -7.97
N LEU A 116 24.49 15.53 -7.39
CA LEU A 116 23.62 15.64 -6.22
C LEU A 116 24.02 14.73 -5.01
N ASP A 117 25.31 14.34 -4.94
CA ASP A 117 25.89 13.52 -3.89
C ASP A 117 26.34 14.35 -2.68
N PHE A 118 25.50 15.28 -2.22
CA PHE A 118 25.75 16.07 -1.01
C PHE A 118 24.41 16.18 -0.24
N PRO A 119 24.40 15.83 1.05
CA PRO A 119 25.49 15.66 2.03
C PRO A 119 26.13 14.26 2.15
N LYS A 120 26.18 13.48 1.12
CA LYS A 120 26.78 12.13 1.06
C LYS A 120 26.04 11.09 1.94
N ASP A 121 24.75 11.14 1.93
CA ASP A 121 23.89 10.15 2.59
C ASP A 121 23.19 9.23 1.57
N GLY A 122 23.64 9.26 0.30
CA GLY A 122 23.11 8.45 -0.79
C GLY A 122 21.73 8.92 -1.26
N ILE A 123 21.27 10.10 -0.84
CA ILE A 123 20.00 10.70 -1.24
C ILE A 123 20.30 11.91 -2.13
N MET A 124 19.85 11.86 -3.39
CA MET A 124 20.01 12.97 -4.33
C MET A 124 18.93 14.05 -4.19
N ALA A 125 17.72 13.63 -3.82
CA ALA A 125 16.54 14.48 -3.68
C ALA A 125 15.50 13.77 -2.82
N THR A 126 14.39 14.46 -2.51
CA THR A 126 13.22 13.84 -1.89
C THR A 126 11.96 14.17 -2.68
N ILE A 127 10.99 13.25 -2.68
CA ILE A 127 9.66 13.50 -3.24
C ILE A 127 8.61 13.53 -2.14
N ARG A 128 7.73 14.51 -2.23
CA ARG A 128 6.57 14.61 -1.36
C ARG A 128 5.31 14.86 -2.18
N TYR A 129 4.31 13.98 -2.01
CA TYR A 129 3.00 14.12 -2.62
C TYR A 129 1.94 14.13 -1.51
N PRO A 130 1.64 15.32 -0.92
CA PRO A 130 0.88 15.43 0.33
C PRO A 130 -0.50 14.77 0.27
N ARG A 131 -1.25 14.99 -0.81
CA ARG A 131 -2.60 14.42 -0.96
C ARG A 131 -2.63 12.89 -0.93
N LEU A 132 -1.55 12.25 -1.33
CA LEU A 132 -1.42 10.80 -1.32
C LEU A 132 -0.59 10.28 -0.14
N GLY A 133 -0.05 11.17 0.71
CA GLY A 133 0.82 10.78 1.81
C GLY A 133 2.10 10.07 1.37
N ILE A 134 2.62 10.40 0.16
CA ILE A 134 3.91 9.92 -0.32
C ILE A 134 4.99 10.86 0.19
N ASP A 135 6.02 10.31 0.82
CA ASP A 135 7.18 11.01 1.34
C ASP A 135 8.39 10.05 1.29
N LEU A 136 9.20 10.15 0.22
CA LEU A 136 10.26 9.19 -0.09
C LEU A 136 11.58 9.88 -0.43
N PRO A 137 12.72 9.32 0.00
CA PRO A 137 14.03 9.68 -0.54
C PRO A 137 14.16 9.20 -1.99
N ILE A 138 14.85 9.97 -2.82
CA ILE A 138 15.21 9.63 -4.20
C ILE A 138 16.71 9.35 -4.23
N ARG A 139 17.09 8.20 -4.76
CA ARG A 139 18.47 7.74 -4.90
C ARG A 139 18.85 7.59 -6.37
N HIS A 140 20.14 7.41 -6.67
CA HIS A 140 20.62 7.17 -8.02
C HIS A 140 20.24 5.77 -8.52
N GLY A 141 19.80 5.67 -9.76
CA GLY A 141 19.44 4.41 -10.40
C GLY A 141 18.10 3.83 -9.95
N THR A 142 17.78 2.65 -10.47
CA THR A 142 16.52 1.94 -10.21
C THR A 142 16.75 0.45 -9.93
N SER A 143 17.93 0.09 -9.40
CA SER A 143 18.21 -1.27 -8.95
C SER A 143 17.30 -1.69 -7.81
N ASP A 144 17.14 -2.98 -7.58
CA ASP A 144 16.29 -3.52 -6.50
C ASP A 144 16.69 -3.00 -5.12
N SER A 145 17.99 -2.83 -4.88
CA SER A 145 18.49 -2.28 -3.63
C SER A 145 18.06 -0.82 -3.42
N VAL A 146 18.04 -0.02 -4.50
CA VAL A 146 17.59 1.38 -4.49
C VAL A 146 16.07 1.44 -4.27
N LEU A 147 15.31 0.69 -5.06
CA LEU A 147 13.85 0.69 -5.00
C LEU A 147 13.32 0.09 -3.69
N SER A 148 14.06 -0.80 -3.04
CA SER A 148 13.73 -1.30 -1.70
C SER A 148 13.90 -0.24 -0.61
N ALA A 149 14.81 0.75 -0.83
CA ALA A 149 15.11 1.81 0.14
C ALA A 149 14.34 3.12 -0.09
N GLY A 150 13.54 3.22 -1.16
CA GLY A 150 12.79 4.43 -1.49
C GLY A 150 12.46 4.54 -2.97
N ALA A 151 12.50 5.76 -3.49
CA ALA A 151 12.39 6.01 -4.91
C ALA A 151 13.78 6.07 -5.56
N GLY A 152 13.86 5.68 -6.82
CA GLY A 152 15.04 5.74 -7.65
C GLY A 152 14.89 6.71 -8.82
N HIS A 153 15.96 7.41 -9.17
CA HIS A 153 16.02 8.25 -10.37
C HIS A 153 16.40 7.39 -11.56
N LEU A 154 15.56 7.38 -12.59
CA LEU A 154 15.80 6.58 -13.80
C LEU A 154 16.98 7.15 -14.58
N TYR A 155 18.04 6.35 -14.74
CA TYR A 155 19.25 6.71 -15.45
C TYR A 155 18.96 7.17 -16.90
N GLY A 156 19.71 8.12 -17.41
CA GLY A 156 19.51 8.68 -18.76
C GLY A 156 18.36 9.67 -18.85
N THR A 157 17.63 9.94 -17.78
CA THR A 157 16.67 11.04 -17.71
C THR A 157 17.29 12.27 -17.03
N SER A 158 16.65 13.44 -17.13
CA SER A 158 17.16 14.66 -16.51
C SER A 158 17.20 14.53 -14.99
N LEU A 159 18.25 15.03 -14.35
CA LEU A 159 18.30 15.14 -12.89
C LEU A 159 17.15 16.04 -12.38
N PRO A 160 16.61 15.77 -11.18
CA PRO A 160 15.38 16.40 -10.70
C PRO A 160 15.61 17.82 -10.14
N VAL A 161 16.39 18.63 -10.84
CA VAL A 161 16.67 20.04 -10.50
C VAL A 161 15.78 21.03 -11.27
N GLY A 162 14.96 20.53 -12.19
CA GLY A 162 14.11 21.33 -13.06
C GLY A 162 14.88 22.10 -14.12
N GLY A 163 14.20 23.02 -14.79
CA GLY A 163 14.72 23.85 -15.87
C GLY A 163 14.04 23.55 -17.21
N GLU A 164 14.18 24.45 -18.18
CA GLU A 164 13.65 24.20 -19.52
C GLU A 164 14.38 23.04 -20.20
N ASN A 165 13.66 22.31 -21.01
CA ASN A 165 14.16 21.12 -21.70
C ASN A 165 14.64 20.03 -20.75
N THR A 166 13.90 19.82 -19.67
CA THR A 166 14.18 18.74 -18.71
C THR A 166 12.98 17.81 -18.54
N HIS A 167 13.27 16.52 -18.34
CA HIS A 167 12.29 15.52 -17.96
C HIS A 167 12.94 14.50 -17.03
N ALA A 168 12.73 14.66 -15.73
CA ALA A 168 13.19 13.72 -14.73
C ALA A 168 12.17 12.59 -14.55
N VAL A 169 12.62 11.35 -14.38
CA VAL A 169 11.78 10.20 -14.12
C VAL A 169 12.16 9.58 -12.78
N ILE A 170 11.19 9.47 -11.90
CA ILE A 170 11.35 8.91 -10.56
C ILE A 170 10.53 7.64 -10.47
N SER A 171 11.18 6.52 -10.22
CA SER A 171 10.57 5.21 -10.11
C SER A 171 10.46 4.76 -8.66
N ALA A 172 9.41 4.05 -8.30
CA ALA A 172 9.29 3.37 -7.02
C ALA A 172 8.36 2.17 -7.14
N HIS A 173 8.53 1.20 -6.25
CA HIS A 173 7.73 -0.02 -6.23
C HIS A 173 6.24 0.22 -5.96
N THR A 174 5.41 -0.70 -6.47
CA THR A 174 4.02 -0.89 -6.11
C THR A 174 3.74 -2.39 -5.96
N GLY A 175 2.92 -2.75 -4.98
CA GLY A 175 2.37 -4.10 -4.89
C GLY A 175 3.20 -5.14 -4.14
N LEU A 176 4.30 -4.79 -3.51
CA LEU A 176 4.97 -5.64 -2.53
C LEU A 176 4.54 -5.23 -1.13
N ALA A 177 4.17 -6.20 -0.28
CA ALA A 177 3.57 -5.94 1.04
C ALA A 177 4.46 -5.08 1.97
N ASP A 178 5.76 -5.11 1.76
CA ASP A 178 6.79 -4.38 2.50
C ASP A 178 7.34 -3.15 1.74
N GLN A 179 6.92 -2.93 0.49
CA GLN A 179 7.44 -1.89 -0.41
C GLN A 179 6.32 -1.09 -1.08
N LEU A 180 5.31 -0.69 -0.30
CA LEU A 180 4.20 0.14 -0.78
C LEU A 180 4.63 1.61 -0.82
N MET A 181 5.26 2.03 -1.93
CA MET A 181 5.82 3.37 -2.09
C MET A 181 4.99 4.24 -3.03
N PHE A 182 4.77 3.79 -4.28
CA PHE A 182 3.91 4.44 -5.26
C PHE A 182 2.57 3.75 -5.48
N ASP A 183 2.19 2.79 -4.63
CA ASP A 183 0.89 2.12 -4.64
C ASP A 183 -0.28 3.11 -4.60
N LYS A 184 -0.14 4.22 -3.89
CA LYS A 184 -1.16 5.27 -3.78
C LYS A 184 -1.34 6.12 -5.05
N LEU A 185 -0.45 6.02 -6.03
CA LEU A 185 -0.67 6.66 -7.33
C LEU A 185 -1.88 6.06 -8.05
N ARG A 186 -2.20 4.76 -7.82
CA ARG A 186 -3.37 4.05 -8.36
C ARG A 186 -3.89 2.95 -7.43
N GLY A 187 -3.84 3.16 -6.12
CA GLY A 187 -4.22 2.15 -5.12
C GLY A 187 -5.70 2.19 -4.74
N PHE A 188 -6.07 1.29 -3.84
CA PHE A 188 -7.39 1.23 -3.23
C PHE A 188 -7.67 2.53 -2.45
N GLY A 189 -8.65 3.30 -2.91
CA GLY A 189 -9.15 4.48 -2.20
C GLY A 189 -8.42 5.80 -2.48
N SER A 190 -7.23 5.78 -3.08
CA SER A 190 -6.52 6.99 -3.48
C SER A 190 -5.90 6.84 -4.86
N GLN A 191 -5.98 7.89 -5.67
CA GLN A 191 -5.42 7.93 -7.02
C GLN A 191 -4.84 9.30 -7.29
N ALA A 192 -3.74 9.37 -8.04
CA ALA A 192 -3.25 10.60 -8.63
C ALA A 192 -4.31 11.20 -9.56
N LYS A 193 -4.46 12.51 -9.53
CA LYS A 193 -5.43 13.25 -10.37
C LYS A 193 -4.73 14.39 -11.10
N LYS A 194 -5.17 14.68 -12.32
CA LYS A 194 -4.77 15.90 -13.01
C LYS A 194 -5.11 17.11 -12.15
N GLY A 195 -4.15 18.03 -12.01
CA GLY A 195 -4.25 19.19 -11.16
C GLY A 195 -3.68 19.04 -9.75
N ASP A 196 -3.39 17.82 -9.30
CA ASP A 196 -2.66 17.61 -8.05
C ASP A 196 -1.27 18.24 -8.09
N ILE A 197 -0.72 18.54 -6.91
CA ILE A 197 0.62 19.07 -6.77
C ILE A 197 1.47 18.11 -5.94
N PHE A 198 2.67 17.82 -6.44
CA PHE A 198 3.73 17.16 -5.70
C PHE A 198 5.00 18.01 -5.72
N TYR A 199 5.91 17.72 -4.82
CA TYR A 199 7.11 18.50 -4.60
C TYR A 199 8.36 17.65 -4.71
N ILE A 200 9.42 18.21 -5.29
CA ILE A 200 10.76 17.66 -5.26
C ILE A 200 11.63 18.62 -4.45
N SER A 201 12.26 18.13 -3.38
CA SER A 201 13.25 18.90 -2.63
C SER A 201 14.64 18.40 -2.99
N VAL A 202 15.48 19.30 -3.49
CA VAL A 202 16.81 18.99 -4.02
C VAL A 202 17.78 20.11 -3.68
N ALA A 203 18.95 19.78 -3.15
CA ALA A 203 20.01 20.74 -2.80
C ALA A 203 19.49 21.96 -2.03
N GLY A 204 18.58 21.75 -1.06
CA GLY A 204 17.99 22.80 -0.22
C GLY A 204 16.93 23.66 -0.92
N ARG A 205 16.52 23.34 -2.13
CA ARG A 205 15.44 24.01 -2.88
C ARG A 205 14.25 23.08 -2.99
N THR A 206 13.02 23.63 -3.02
CA THR A 206 11.80 22.87 -3.25
C THR A 206 11.15 23.31 -4.56
N LEU A 207 10.83 22.34 -5.41
CA LEU A 207 10.24 22.52 -6.72
C LEU A 207 8.83 21.96 -6.71
N ALA A 208 7.83 22.72 -7.17
CA ALA A 208 6.45 22.26 -7.27
C ALA A 208 6.13 21.80 -8.69
N TYR A 209 5.44 20.67 -8.81
CA TYR A 209 4.97 20.11 -10.08
C TYR A 209 3.48 19.83 -10.01
N LYS A 210 2.74 20.31 -11.01
CA LYS A 210 1.31 20.07 -11.15
C LYS A 210 1.08 18.92 -12.13
N VAL A 211 0.35 17.90 -11.71
CA VAL A 211 0.03 16.75 -12.56
C VAL A 211 -0.79 17.20 -13.77
N THR A 212 -0.26 16.96 -14.96
CA THR A 212 -0.87 17.28 -16.25
C THR A 212 -1.35 16.03 -16.98
N ASP A 213 -0.63 14.91 -16.86
CA ASP A 213 -0.90 13.69 -17.59
C ASP A 213 -0.79 12.45 -16.71
N ILE A 214 -1.65 11.47 -17.00
CA ILE A 214 -1.63 10.15 -16.37
C ILE A 214 -1.82 9.14 -17.50
N ASN A 215 -0.83 8.26 -17.70
CA ASN A 215 -0.82 7.30 -18.78
C ASN A 215 -0.49 5.91 -18.26
N ILE A 216 -0.93 4.88 -18.97
CA ILE A 216 -0.51 3.50 -18.78
C ILE A 216 0.13 3.09 -20.11
N VAL A 217 1.32 2.53 -20.00
CA VAL A 217 2.14 2.11 -21.15
C VAL A 217 2.69 0.70 -20.92
N THR A 218 3.16 0.04 -21.95
CA THR A 218 3.95 -1.20 -21.83
C THR A 218 5.33 -0.89 -21.24
N PRO A 219 6.03 -1.87 -20.64
CA PRO A 219 7.35 -1.66 -20.07
C PRO A 219 8.37 -1.07 -21.02
N ASP A 220 8.29 -1.41 -22.30
CA ASP A 220 9.23 -0.99 -23.38
C ASP A 220 8.89 0.36 -23.99
N ASP A 221 7.77 1.00 -23.64
CA ASP A 221 7.36 2.29 -24.21
C ASP A 221 7.93 3.47 -23.42
N PHE A 222 9.11 3.92 -23.81
CA PHE A 222 9.78 5.10 -23.25
C PHE A 222 9.40 6.42 -23.95
N SER A 223 8.51 6.40 -24.94
CA SER A 223 8.18 7.57 -25.77
C SER A 223 7.67 8.77 -24.97
N LYS A 224 7.06 8.52 -23.81
CA LYS A 224 6.54 9.55 -22.92
C LYS A 224 7.53 10.04 -21.87
N LEU A 225 8.72 9.45 -21.79
CA LEU A 225 9.77 9.79 -20.83
C LEU A 225 10.86 10.69 -21.41
N THR A 226 10.77 10.98 -22.72
CA THR A 226 11.75 11.81 -23.42
C THR A 226 11.61 13.29 -23.04
N ILE A 227 12.73 14.03 -23.15
CA ILE A 227 12.76 15.48 -22.99
C ILE A 227 11.88 16.14 -24.04
N ARG A 228 11.04 17.07 -23.61
CA ARG A 228 10.17 17.87 -24.48
C ARG A 228 10.65 19.32 -24.52
N PRO A 229 10.92 19.87 -25.70
CA PRO A 229 11.41 21.24 -25.83
C PRO A 229 10.52 22.27 -25.12
N GLY A 230 11.12 23.19 -24.38
CA GLY A 230 10.44 24.24 -23.62
C GLY A 230 9.65 23.75 -22.39
N ARG A 231 9.82 22.48 -21.97
CA ARG A 231 9.12 21.94 -20.82
C ARG A 231 10.07 21.60 -19.67
N ASP A 232 9.57 21.73 -18.46
CA ASP A 232 10.17 21.26 -17.22
C ASP A 232 9.21 20.22 -16.63
N LEU A 233 9.55 18.94 -16.76
CA LEU A 233 8.69 17.81 -16.43
C LEU A 233 9.33 16.88 -15.40
N VAL A 234 8.48 16.32 -14.53
CA VAL A 234 8.80 15.17 -13.71
C VAL A 234 7.73 14.12 -13.89
N THR A 235 8.13 12.89 -14.17
CA THR A 235 7.22 11.72 -14.22
C THR A 235 7.50 10.78 -13.07
N LEU A 236 6.43 10.42 -12.35
CA LEU A 236 6.43 9.35 -11.36
C LEU A 236 6.04 8.06 -12.07
N LEU A 237 6.92 7.06 -12.01
CA LEU A 237 6.78 5.78 -12.68
C LEU A 237 6.59 4.66 -11.67
N THR A 238 5.63 3.77 -11.91
CA THR A 238 5.46 2.57 -11.11
C THR A 238 4.79 1.47 -11.91
N CYS A 239 4.85 0.22 -11.42
CA CYS A 239 4.21 -0.92 -12.04
C CYS A 239 2.68 -0.90 -11.86
N THR A 240 1.94 -1.48 -12.80
CA THR A 240 0.48 -1.61 -12.76
C THR A 240 0.01 -2.74 -13.70
N PRO A 241 -1.16 -3.41 -13.47
CA PRO A 241 -1.98 -3.37 -12.26
C PRO A 241 -1.29 -4.03 -11.06
N TYR A 242 -1.75 -3.73 -9.85
CA TYR A 242 -1.25 -4.33 -8.62
C TYR A 242 -1.23 -5.87 -8.70
N GLY A 243 -0.07 -6.48 -8.41
CA GLY A 243 0.12 -7.92 -8.41
C GLY A 243 0.29 -8.59 -9.78
N VAL A 244 0.05 -7.86 -10.90
CA VAL A 244 0.31 -8.35 -12.28
C VAL A 244 1.56 -7.68 -12.84
N ASN A 245 1.68 -6.36 -12.70
CA ASN A 245 2.85 -5.53 -13.00
C ASN A 245 3.31 -5.56 -14.47
N ASP A 246 2.44 -5.93 -15.40
CA ASP A 246 2.73 -6.07 -16.84
C ASP A 246 2.73 -4.73 -17.61
N HIS A 247 2.33 -3.64 -16.94
CA HIS A 247 2.34 -2.28 -17.49
C HIS A 247 3.04 -1.31 -16.54
N ARG A 248 3.27 -0.09 -17.02
CA ARG A 248 3.83 1.02 -16.24
C ARG A 248 2.81 2.15 -16.16
N LEU A 249 2.56 2.64 -14.95
CA LEU A 249 1.78 3.86 -14.70
C LEU A 249 2.74 5.05 -14.70
N LEU A 250 2.44 6.04 -15.50
CA LEU A 250 3.16 7.30 -15.62
C LEU A 250 2.28 8.44 -15.12
N VAL A 251 2.69 9.13 -14.07
CA VAL A 251 2.04 10.34 -13.56
C VAL A 251 2.99 11.51 -13.81
N THR A 252 2.72 12.27 -14.87
CA THR A 252 3.59 13.37 -15.29
C THR A 252 3.11 14.70 -14.75
N GLY A 253 3.99 15.42 -14.06
CA GLY A 253 3.80 16.78 -13.61
C GLY A 253 4.65 17.76 -14.41
N GLN A 254 4.10 18.93 -14.68
CA GLN A 254 4.82 20.07 -15.23
C GLN A 254 5.13 21.06 -14.12
N ARG A 255 6.28 21.73 -14.19
CA ARG A 255 6.68 22.76 -13.24
C ARG A 255 5.56 23.76 -13.00
N ALA A 256 5.29 24.04 -11.75
CA ALA A 256 4.28 25.00 -11.30
C ALA A 256 4.90 26.04 -10.37
N GLU A 257 4.25 27.19 -10.28
CA GLU A 257 4.59 28.15 -9.23
C GLU A 257 4.36 27.50 -7.85
N MET A 258 5.24 27.83 -6.91
CA MET A 258 5.06 27.39 -5.52
C MET A 258 3.75 27.98 -5.00
N PRO A 259 2.83 27.19 -4.49
CA PRO A 259 1.65 27.73 -3.81
C PRO A 259 2.12 28.62 -2.64
N GLN A 260 1.39 29.69 -2.35
CA GLN A 260 1.76 30.66 -1.30
C GLN A 260 1.97 30.00 0.08
N GLN A 261 1.39 28.82 0.27
CA GLN A 261 1.70 27.92 1.37
C GLN A 261 1.88 26.53 0.75
N ALA A 262 3.13 26.13 0.53
CA ALA A 262 3.39 24.70 0.35
C ALA A 262 2.88 24.01 1.64
N PRO A 263 1.96 23.02 1.54
CA PRO A 263 1.51 22.34 2.74
C PRO A 263 2.74 21.72 3.41
N GLU A 264 3.10 22.23 4.57
CA GLU A 264 4.13 21.60 5.38
C GLU A 264 3.71 20.14 5.66
N PRO A 265 4.65 19.24 5.90
CA PRO A 265 4.31 17.82 6.18
C PRO A 265 3.31 17.65 7.33
N LYS A 266 3.29 18.60 8.28
CA LYS A 266 2.33 18.63 9.40
C LYS A 266 0.90 18.99 8.97
N ASP A 267 0.74 19.72 7.85
CA ASP A 267 -0.54 20.20 7.33
C ASP A 267 -1.06 19.31 6.18
N ALA A 268 -0.24 18.35 5.71
CA ALA A 268 -0.69 17.35 4.75
C ALA A 268 -1.78 16.47 5.39
N PRO A 269 -2.83 16.07 4.64
CA PRO A 269 -3.80 15.11 5.15
C PRO A 269 -3.04 13.87 5.63
N LYS A 270 -3.03 13.64 6.95
CA LYS A 270 -2.36 12.49 7.52
C LYS A 270 -3.04 11.23 6.99
N ASP A 271 -2.26 10.38 6.36
CA ASP A 271 -2.74 9.07 5.98
C ASP A 271 -2.98 8.25 7.25
N HIS A 272 -4.25 8.07 7.58
CA HIS A 272 -4.66 7.27 8.73
C HIS A 272 -4.63 5.77 8.47
N THR A 273 -4.28 5.34 7.26
CA THR A 273 -4.27 3.92 6.87
C THR A 273 -3.36 3.11 7.78
N ASN A 274 -2.15 3.61 8.07
CA ASN A 274 -1.22 2.94 9.00
C ASN A 274 -1.79 2.88 10.43
N GLN A 275 -2.48 3.92 10.89
CA GLN A 275 -3.13 3.94 12.21
C GLN A 275 -4.29 2.94 12.28
N LEU A 276 -5.09 2.83 11.22
CA LEU A 276 -6.16 1.85 11.12
C LEU A 276 -5.60 0.43 11.11
N PHE A 277 -4.52 0.15 10.36
CA PHE A 277 -3.87 -1.17 10.38
C PHE A 277 -3.32 -1.54 11.76
N ILE A 278 -2.69 -0.61 12.47
CA ILE A 278 -2.24 -0.82 13.86
C ILE A 278 -3.43 -1.13 14.75
N LEU A 279 -4.52 -0.37 14.63
CA LEU A 279 -5.74 -0.57 15.42
C LEU A 279 -6.36 -1.97 15.17
N TYR A 280 -6.46 -2.37 13.89
CA TYR A 280 -6.93 -3.70 13.52
C TYR A 280 -6.01 -4.81 14.03
N ALA A 281 -4.70 -4.63 13.95
CA ALA A 281 -3.73 -5.60 14.47
C ALA A 281 -3.86 -5.74 15.98
N VAL A 282 -3.94 -4.64 16.72
CA VAL A 282 -4.16 -4.65 18.18
C VAL A 282 -5.49 -5.33 18.54
N GLY A 283 -6.58 -4.97 17.84
CA GLY A 283 -7.88 -5.61 18.04
C GLY A 283 -7.84 -7.12 17.78
N PHE A 284 -7.22 -7.52 16.66
CA PHE A 284 -7.06 -8.92 16.29
C PHE A 284 -6.26 -9.72 17.33
N TRP A 285 -5.11 -9.20 17.77
CA TRP A 285 -4.28 -9.85 18.80
C TRP A 285 -4.97 -9.88 20.16
N THR A 286 -5.78 -8.87 20.48
CA THR A 286 -6.58 -8.85 21.71
C THR A 286 -7.61 -9.99 21.70
N VAL A 287 -8.30 -10.21 20.58
CA VAL A 287 -9.25 -11.31 20.41
C VAL A 287 -8.55 -12.67 20.52
N ILE A 288 -7.39 -12.84 19.86
CA ILE A 288 -6.59 -14.07 19.98
C ILE A 288 -6.16 -14.31 21.41
N GLY A 289 -5.65 -13.28 22.09
CA GLY A 289 -5.27 -13.38 23.51
C GLY A 289 -6.45 -13.79 24.40
N LEU A 290 -7.64 -13.24 24.16
CA LEU A 290 -8.85 -13.62 24.89
C LEU A 290 -9.23 -15.09 24.65
N VAL A 291 -9.18 -15.54 23.39
CA VAL A 291 -9.44 -16.95 23.03
C VAL A 291 -8.45 -17.87 23.73
N VAL A 292 -7.16 -17.54 23.72
CA VAL A 292 -6.12 -18.29 24.42
C VAL A 292 -6.41 -18.37 25.93
N LEU A 293 -6.74 -17.24 26.57
CA LEU A 293 -7.06 -17.18 28.01
C LEU A 293 -8.30 -17.99 28.35
N VAL A 294 -9.32 -17.99 27.50
CA VAL A 294 -10.53 -18.84 27.69
C VAL A 294 -10.17 -20.32 27.52
N GLN A 295 -9.38 -20.69 26.54
CA GLN A 295 -8.96 -22.08 26.33
C GLN A 295 -8.06 -22.59 27.45
N LEU A 296 -7.20 -21.76 28.00
CA LEU A 296 -6.37 -22.07 29.16
C LEU A 296 -7.20 -22.11 30.48
N GLY A 297 -8.46 -21.69 30.43
CA GLY A 297 -9.37 -21.69 31.61
C GLY A 297 -9.09 -20.58 32.60
N VAL A 298 -8.29 -19.58 32.23
CA VAL A 298 -8.00 -18.40 33.07
C VAL A 298 -9.24 -17.51 33.16
N ILE A 299 -9.95 -17.34 32.05
CA ILE A 299 -11.22 -16.61 31.98
C ILE A 299 -12.34 -17.63 31.76
N ARG A 300 -13.34 -17.63 32.62
CA ARG A 300 -14.55 -18.44 32.46
C ARG A 300 -15.65 -17.57 31.90
N PRO A 301 -16.18 -17.82 30.71
CA PRO A 301 -17.36 -17.11 30.23
C PRO A 301 -18.52 -17.39 31.22
N GLY A 302 -19.12 -16.32 31.71
CA GLY A 302 -20.24 -16.43 32.67
C GLY A 302 -21.34 -17.31 32.06
N ARG A 303 -21.60 -18.46 32.67
CA ARG A 303 -22.79 -19.25 32.34
C ARG A 303 -23.99 -18.43 32.83
N HIS A 304 -24.74 -17.85 31.91
CA HIS A 304 -26.10 -17.42 32.18
C HIS A 304 -26.86 -18.65 32.71
N ARG A 305 -27.11 -18.73 34.04
CA ARG A 305 -28.10 -19.61 34.56
C ARG A 305 -29.46 -19.08 34.08
N PRO A 306 -30.24 -19.87 33.33
CA PRO A 306 -31.63 -19.50 33.12
C PRO A 306 -32.28 -19.34 34.50
N ALA A 307 -32.97 -18.25 34.69
CA ALA A 307 -33.74 -18.00 35.89
C ALA A 307 -34.69 -19.20 36.10
N ALA A 308 -34.54 -19.87 37.26
CA ALA A 308 -35.49 -20.89 37.67
C ALA A 308 -36.84 -20.19 37.89
N GLU A 309 -37.77 -20.38 36.95
CA GLU A 309 -39.17 -20.03 37.17
C GLU A 309 -39.68 -20.77 38.41
N GLY A 310 -39.95 -20.01 39.46
CA GLY A 310 -40.56 -20.49 40.68
C GLY A 310 -42.00 -20.88 40.39
N GLY A 311 -42.21 -22.15 40.05
CA GLY A 311 -43.53 -22.74 39.93
C GLY A 311 -44.06 -23.14 41.29
N GLY A 312 -44.83 -22.24 41.97
CA GLY A 312 -45.72 -22.60 43.08
C GLY A 312 -46.94 -23.36 42.51
N GLY A 313 -46.82 -24.68 42.41
CA GLY A 313 -47.93 -25.51 41.95
C GLY A 313 -48.86 -25.87 43.11
N ARG A 314 -50.04 -25.26 43.20
CA ARG A 314 -51.20 -25.76 43.97
C ARG A 314 -51.70 -27.01 43.25
N HIS A 315 -51.69 -28.14 43.97
CA HIS A 315 -52.40 -29.36 43.60
C HIS A 315 -53.94 -29.10 43.52
N ILE A 316 -54.48 -29.11 42.33
CA ILE A 316 -55.88 -29.26 42.03
C ILE A 316 -56.07 -30.63 41.37
N ARG A 317 -56.77 -31.50 42.09
CA ARG A 317 -57.21 -32.83 41.68
C ARG A 317 -58.27 -32.62 40.58
N SER A 318 -58.04 -33.00 39.30
CA SER A 318 -59.06 -33.06 38.28
C SER A 318 -59.21 -34.50 37.77
N THR A 319 -60.43 -34.93 37.76
CA THR A 319 -61.04 -36.20 37.29
C THR A 319 -60.81 -36.38 35.77
N PRO A 320 -60.70 -37.60 35.25
CA PRO A 320 -60.42 -37.86 33.83
C PRO A 320 -61.71 -37.79 32.99
N ALA A 321 -61.65 -37.06 31.88
CA ALA A 321 -62.69 -36.98 30.88
C ALA A 321 -62.44 -37.99 29.69
N PRO A 322 -63.51 -38.46 29.01
CA PRO A 322 -63.51 -39.65 28.16
C PRO A 322 -62.94 -39.37 26.78
N ARG A 323 -62.38 -40.43 26.18
CA ARG A 323 -61.78 -40.45 24.82
C ARG A 323 -62.86 -40.20 23.72
N PRO A 324 -62.54 -39.39 22.69
CA PRO A 324 -63.31 -39.39 21.45
C PRO A 324 -62.80 -40.42 20.43
N LYS A 325 -63.78 -41.00 19.69
CA LYS A 325 -63.64 -42.05 18.66
C LYS A 325 -63.00 -41.48 17.38
N PRO A 326 -62.43 -42.36 16.52
CA PRO A 326 -61.77 -41.95 15.28
C PRO A 326 -62.78 -41.67 14.16
N ALA A 327 -62.55 -40.55 13.45
CA ALA A 327 -63.32 -40.20 12.24
C ALA A 327 -62.66 -40.73 10.97
N ARG A 328 -63.55 -41.21 10.13
CA ARG A 328 -63.32 -41.87 8.82
C ARG A 328 -62.70 -40.92 7.78
N ARG A 329 -61.86 -41.50 6.92
CA ARG A 329 -61.51 -40.95 5.59
C ARG A 329 -62.69 -41.05 4.61
N PRO A 330 -62.79 -40.17 3.68
CA PRO A 330 -63.10 -40.47 2.28
C PRO A 330 -62.01 -39.85 1.38
N GLY A 331 -61.50 -40.43 0.34
CA GLY A 331 -62.14 -41.01 -0.81
C GLY A 331 -61.67 -40.19 -2.02
N SER A 332 -60.71 -40.71 -2.69
CA SER A 332 -60.32 -40.70 -4.10
C SER A 332 -61.13 -39.90 -5.13
N GLY A 333 -60.39 -39.24 -6.05
CA GLY A 333 -60.70 -39.24 -7.50
C GLY A 333 -60.71 -37.85 -8.12
N PRO A 334 -60.60 -37.85 -9.45
CA PRO A 334 -59.41 -37.35 -10.14
C PRO A 334 -59.74 -36.24 -11.16
N ASP A 335 -58.69 -35.93 -12.01
CA ASP A 335 -58.78 -35.23 -13.32
C ASP A 335 -58.90 -33.69 -13.25
N ALA A 336 -58.16 -32.96 -14.01
CA ALA A 336 -57.82 -32.87 -15.39
C ALA A 336 -56.98 -31.64 -15.64
N ALA A 337 -55.85 -31.77 -16.24
CA ALA A 337 -55.61 -31.41 -17.64
C ALA A 337 -55.40 -29.92 -17.99
N ARG A 338 -54.29 -29.73 -18.60
CA ARG A 338 -54.04 -29.00 -19.83
C ARG A 338 -53.64 -27.51 -19.79
N ALA A 339 -52.47 -27.42 -20.37
CA ALA A 339 -52.15 -26.54 -21.51
C ALA A 339 -51.55 -25.15 -21.21
N GLY A 340 -50.41 -24.97 -21.80
CA GLY A 340 -50.04 -23.71 -22.33
C GLY A 340 -48.55 -23.50 -22.63
N ARG A 341 -48.07 -24.28 -23.60
CA ARG A 341 -46.81 -24.02 -24.32
C ARG A 341 -46.94 -22.71 -25.12
N LYS A 342 -45.95 -21.80 -25.04
CA LYS A 342 -45.58 -20.98 -26.21
C LYS A 342 -44.07 -20.70 -26.20
N ARG A 343 -43.41 -21.30 -27.18
CA ARG A 343 -42.14 -20.89 -27.78
C ARG A 343 -42.36 -19.68 -28.70
N HIS A 344 -41.38 -18.81 -28.76
CA HIS A 344 -40.95 -18.08 -29.97
C HIS A 344 -39.50 -17.68 -29.68
N SER A 345 -38.44 -18.19 -30.25
CA SER A 345 -37.88 -18.35 -31.60
C SER A 345 -37.90 -17.10 -32.47
N ASN A 346 -36.67 -16.80 -32.90
CA ASN A 346 -36.29 -16.10 -34.13
C ASN A 346 -36.09 -14.61 -34.02
N THR A 347 -35.09 -13.98 -34.63
CA THR A 347 -34.16 -14.24 -35.75
C THR A 347 -33.17 -13.06 -35.78
N ARG A 348 -31.90 -13.26 -35.93
CA ARG A 348 -30.99 -13.00 -37.04
C ARG A 348 -31.20 -11.77 -37.94
N LYS A 349 -30.09 -11.07 -38.14
CA LYS A 349 -29.56 -10.21 -39.22
C LYS A 349 -29.16 -8.85 -38.67
N GLY A 350 -27.97 -8.24 -38.88
CA GLY A 350 -26.99 -8.39 -39.93
C GLY A 350 -26.66 -7.02 -40.48
N ASN A 351 -25.38 -6.72 -40.68
CA ASN A 351 -24.82 -5.62 -41.50
C ASN A 351 -25.01 -4.17 -41.03
N GLN A 352 -24.01 -3.43 -40.80
CA GLN A 352 -22.87 -2.94 -41.62
C GLN A 352 -21.73 -2.51 -40.71
#